data_f4d035088176ed1a0d9b4e93f3ee0698
#
_entry.id   f4d035088176ed1a0d9b4e93f3ee0698
#
_cell.length_a   1.000
_cell.length_b   1.000
_cell.length_c   1.000
_cell.angle_alpha   90.00
_cell.angle_beta   90.00
_cell.angle_gamma   90.00
#
_symmetry.space_group_name_H-M   'P 1'
#
loop_
_entity.id
_entity.type
_entity.pdbx_description
1 polymer ?
#
loop_
_entity_poly.entity_id
_entity_poly.type
_entity_poly.pdbx_seq_one_letter_code
_entity_poly.pdbx_strand_id
1 'polypeptide(L)'
;MLKLNHLNYYRLPWNLTDNAISWLEPTAKCNLYCDGCYRKNENNSHKSIDIVNQELDVFTSLRKCDGVSIAGGDPLTHPDVIDIVKSVKARGLKPIINTNGLALTRELLKELKKAGVYGFTFHIDSKQTRPHWKGKNELELNELRYQYASMLAEAGNISCAFNSTVYEDTMHYVPELVKWAQQNIDKVQVMVFILYRAVNNEKVDFYLGPKKIDMNELVYNEESEERTDIQADEIVEIIRTKYPDFDPCAYLNGSEKPDSFKWLLTGRLGTKDKIYGYMGKKSMEIIQTMHHVLYDKYLAYSAPKMTRKGKSMLLLSPFDKGLRKTFANFFKNPLNIFKKLHYQSVMIIQPVDFLEDGRQNMCDGCPDITVWNGKLVWSCRMEEQLKYGHNIRSYPKNFMN
;
A
#
# COMPACT_ATOMS: atom_id res chain seq x y z
N MET A 1 7.29 -12.50 22.34
CA MET A 1 7.36 -11.58 21.19
C MET A 1 8.00 -10.27 21.61
N LEU A 2 9.05 -9.84 20.94
CA LEU A 2 9.64 -8.51 21.16
C LEU A 2 8.73 -7.48 20.46
N LYS A 3 7.88 -6.82 21.24
CA LYS A 3 7.03 -5.74 20.73
C LYS A 3 7.93 -4.61 20.19
N LEU A 4 7.73 -4.20 18.94
CA LEU A 4 8.45 -3.06 18.37
C LEU A 4 8.13 -1.79 19.17
N ASN A 5 9.14 -0.97 19.44
CA ASN A 5 8.92 0.33 20.08
C ASN A 5 8.80 1.41 19.02
N HIS A 6 7.61 2.00 18.87
CA HIS A 6 7.31 3.03 17.89
C HIS A 6 8.24 4.25 17.97
N LEU A 7 8.78 4.60 19.13
CA LEU A 7 9.73 5.70 19.32
C LEU A 7 11.07 5.49 18.57
N ASN A 8 11.36 4.26 18.16
CA ASN A 8 12.56 3.97 17.38
C ASN A 8 12.41 4.33 15.89
N TYR A 9 11.21 4.59 15.41
CA TYR A 9 10.88 4.84 14.01
C TYR A 9 10.41 6.27 13.79
N TYR A 10 10.49 6.73 12.54
CA TYR A 10 9.98 8.04 12.15
C TYR A 10 8.48 7.97 11.96
N ARG A 11 7.71 8.74 12.76
CA ARG A 11 6.28 8.94 12.50
C ARG A 11 6.14 9.81 11.26
N LEU A 12 5.58 9.27 10.17
CA LEU A 12 5.32 10.04 8.95
C LEU A 12 4.39 11.21 9.27
N PRO A 13 4.73 12.44 8.87
CA PRO A 13 3.99 13.65 9.25
C PRO A 13 2.70 13.82 8.45
N TRP A 14 2.26 12.78 7.76
CA TRP A 14 1.06 12.80 6.92
C TRP A 14 -0.20 13.01 7.76
N ASN A 15 -1.10 13.80 7.19
CA ASN A 15 -2.41 14.10 7.76
C ASN A 15 -3.48 14.14 6.65
N LEU A 16 -4.71 14.55 6.98
CA LEU A 16 -5.80 14.56 6.00
C LEU A 16 -5.54 15.53 4.84
N THR A 17 -5.00 16.70 5.11
CA THR A 17 -4.84 17.78 4.13
C THR A 17 -3.44 17.86 3.49
N ASP A 18 -2.44 17.22 4.09
CA ASP A 18 -1.06 17.20 3.60
C ASP A 18 -0.50 15.78 3.70
N ASN A 19 -0.34 15.14 2.55
CA ASN A 19 -0.03 13.72 2.44
C ASN A 19 0.86 13.42 1.23
N ALA A 20 1.24 12.18 1.06
CA ALA A 20 1.95 11.73 -0.12
C ALA A 20 0.99 11.27 -1.24
N ILE A 21 -0.15 10.67 -0.89
CA ILE A 21 -1.05 9.98 -1.83
C ILE A 21 -2.51 10.38 -1.56
N SER A 22 -3.31 10.43 -2.62
CA SER A 22 -4.77 10.38 -2.60
C SER A 22 -5.25 9.12 -3.34
N TRP A 23 -6.48 8.68 -3.05
CA TRP A 23 -7.04 7.43 -3.55
C TRP A 23 -8.27 7.69 -4.42
N LEU A 24 -8.14 7.50 -5.72
CA LEU A 24 -9.20 7.72 -6.71
C LEU A 24 -9.86 6.39 -7.07
N GLU A 25 -11.18 6.33 -7.01
CA GLU A 25 -11.95 5.14 -7.33
C GLU A 25 -12.90 5.41 -8.51
N PRO A 26 -12.43 5.29 -9.76
CA PRO A 26 -13.22 5.60 -10.94
C PRO A 26 -14.29 4.53 -11.23
N THR A 27 -14.19 3.37 -10.60
CA THR A 27 -15.14 2.27 -10.78
C THR A 27 -15.14 1.33 -9.58
N ALA A 28 -16.28 0.72 -9.25
CA ALA A 28 -16.37 -0.44 -8.37
C ALA A 28 -16.40 -1.78 -9.13
N LYS A 29 -16.42 -1.75 -10.49
CA LYS A 29 -16.35 -2.96 -11.31
C LYS A 29 -14.98 -3.62 -11.20
N CYS A 30 -15.00 -4.94 -10.97
CA CYS A 30 -13.81 -5.78 -10.99
C CYS A 30 -14.05 -7.03 -11.85
N ASN A 31 -12.98 -7.52 -12.46
CA ASN A 31 -12.97 -8.73 -13.27
C ASN A 31 -12.42 -9.94 -12.50
N LEU A 32 -12.28 -9.81 -11.17
CA LEU A 32 -11.75 -10.82 -10.29
C LEU A 32 -12.51 -10.79 -8.95
N TYR A 33 -12.59 -11.92 -8.26
CA TYR A 33 -13.00 -12.00 -6.86
C TYR A 33 -11.78 -12.25 -5.98
N CYS A 34 -11.72 -11.57 -4.83
CA CYS A 34 -10.68 -11.73 -3.81
C CYS A 34 -11.36 -11.88 -2.46
N ASP A 35 -10.90 -12.81 -1.63
CA ASP A 35 -11.32 -12.91 -0.24
C ASP A 35 -10.87 -11.64 0.52
N GLY A 36 -11.72 -11.13 1.41
CA GLY A 36 -11.42 -9.91 2.17
C GLY A 36 -11.35 -8.63 1.33
N CYS A 37 -11.95 -8.61 0.14
CA CYS A 37 -12.04 -7.39 -0.65
C CYS A 37 -12.85 -6.32 0.09
N TYR A 38 -12.31 -5.11 0.20
CA TYR A 38 -12.99 -3.98 0.87
C TYR A 38 -14.06 -3.29 -0.02
N ARG A 39 -14.23 -3.75 -1.27
CA ARG A 39 -15.15 -3.18 -2.25
C ARG A 39 -16.14 -4.21 -2.77
N LYS A 40 -17.43 -3.83 -2.80
CA LYS A 40 -18.46 -4.58 -3.51
C LYS A 40 -18.26 -4.41 -5.01
N ASN A 41 -18.26 -5.55 -5.74
CA ASN A 41 -18.14 -5.52 -7.20
C ASN A 41 -19.49 -5.13 -7.84
N GLU A 42 -19.50 -4.03 -8.61
CA GLU A 42 -20.69 -3.48 -9.27
C GLU A 42 -20.43 -3.24 -10.76
N ASN A 43 -21.17 -3.97 -11.62
CA ASN A 43 -20.91 -3.97 -13.05
C ASN A 43 -21.10 -2.62 -13.76
N ASN A 44 -22.04 -1.79 -13.32
CA ASN A 44 -22.41 -0.51 -13.96
C ASN A 44 -21.92 0.70 -13.16
N SER A 45 -20.73 0.63 -12.58
CA SER A 45 -20.21 1.62 -11.65
C SER A 45 -19.12 2.53 -12.22
N HIS A 46 -18.92 2.54 -13.53
CA HIS A 46 -17.96 3.44 -14.14
C HIS A 46 -18.40 4.90 -14.00
N LYS A 47 -17.58 5.72 -13.33
CA LYS A 47 -17.77 7.16 -13.27
C LYS A 47 -17.42 7.79 -14.60
N SER A 48 -18.18 8.79 -15.05
CA SER A 48 -17.78 9.57 -16.23
C SER A 48 -16.48 10.31 -15.97
N ILE A 49 -15.76 10.66 -17.03
CA ILE A 49 -14.52 11.45 -16.91
C ILE A 49 -14.75 12.81 -16.25
N ASP A 50 -15.95 13.39 -16.39
CA ASP A 50 -16.32 14.65 -15.73
C ASP A 50 -16.40 14.47 -14.20
N ILE A 51 -17.00 13.38 -13.73
CA ILE A 51 -17.06 13.06 -12.29
C ILE A 51 -15.64 12.81 -11.75
N VAL A 52 -14.82 12.06 -12.49
CA VAL A 52 -13.42 11.82 -12.12
C VAL A 52 -12.64 13.14 -12.01
N ASN A 53 -12.84 14.06 -12.97
CA ASN A 53 -12.20 15.38 -12.92
C ASN A 53 -12.67 16.21 -11.73
N GLN A 54 -13.97 16.20 -11.41
CA GLN A 54 -14.51 16.87 -10.22
C GLN A 54 -13.87 16.31 -8.93
N GLU A 55 -13.74 14.99 -8.78
CA GLU A 55 -13.08 14.38 -7.64
C GLU A 55 -11.58 14.75 -7.55
N LEU A 56 -10.89 14.81 -8.69
CA LEU A 56 -9.50 15.27 -8.76
C LEU A 56 -9.37 16.75 -8.35
N ASP A 57 -10.34 17.59 -8.70
CA ASP A 57 -10.38 18.99 -8.28
C ASP A 57 -10.63 19.12 -6.78
N VAL A 58 -11.47 18.26 -6.19
CA VAL A 58 -11.61 18.16 -4.72
C VAL A 58 -10.28 17.78 -4.08
N PHE A 59 -9.55 16.78 -4.61
CA PHE A 59 -8.23 16.45 -4.07
C PHE A 59 -7.29 17.63 -4.11
N THR A 60 -7.15 18.29 -5.27
CA THR A 60 -6.18 19.40 -5.42
C THR A 60 -6.56 20.64 -4.63
N SER A 61 -7.85 20.82 -4.30
CA SER A 61 -8.31 21.96 -3.48
C SER A 61 -8.22 21.71 -1.97
N LEU A 62 -8.42 20.47 -1.52
CA LEU A 62 -8.51 20.13 -0.10
C LEU A 62 -7.26 19.40 0.44
N ARG A 63 -6.41 18.88 -0.45
CA ARG A 63 -5.31 18.01 -0.05
C ARG A 63 -4.08 18.19 -0.93
N LYS A 64 -2.94 18.42 -0.30
CA LYS A 64 -1.64 18.31 -0.98
C LYS A 64 -1.24 16.84 -1.08
N CYS A 65 -0.86 16.39 -2.27
CA CYS A 65 -0.31 15.05 -2.47
C CYS A 65 0.65 15.03 -3.67
N ASP A 66 1.57 14.06 -3.66
CA ASP A 66 2.54 13.85 -4.73
C ASP A 66 1.99 12.93 -5.83
N GLY A 67 1.11 12.02 -5.46
CA GLY A 67 0.53 11.04 -6.38
C GLY A 67 -0.92 10.70 -6.08
N VAL A 68 -1.55 10.08 -7.06
CA VAL A 68 -2.91 9.52 -6.97
C VAL A 68 -2.85 8.03 -7.28
N SER A 69 -3.25 7.22 -6.32
CA SER A 69 -3.53 5.81 -6.51
C SER A 69 -4.90 5.66 -7.17
N ILE A 70 -4.93 5.21 -8.43
CA ILE A 70 -6.14 4.92 -9.19
C ILE A 70 -6.51 3.48 -8.90
N ALA A 71 -7.65 3.25 -8.24
CA ALA A 71 -8.05 1.98 -7.63
C ALA A 71 -9.56 1.75 -7.73
N GLY A 72 -10.18 1.22 -6.67
CA GLY A 72 -11.61 0.90 -6.61
C GLY A 72 -11.85 -0.60 -6.77
N GLY A 73 -12.63 -1.00 -7.78
CA GLY A 73 -12.68 -2.39 -8.26
C GLY A 73 -11.37 -2.71 -8.98
N ASP A 74 -11.40 -2.84 -10.32
CA ASP A 74 -10.15 -2.81 -11.08
C ASP A 74 -10.17 -1.68 -12.10
N PRO A 75 -9.29 -0.66 -11.97
CA PRO A 75 -9.31 0.53 -12.84
C PRO A 75 -9.02 0.20 -14.30
N LEU A 76 -8.35 -0.92 -14.62
CA LEU A 76 -8.11 -1.33 -16.01
C LEU A 76 -9.37 -1.84 -16.71
N THR A 77 -10.47 -2.05 -15.98
CA THR A 77 -11.78 -2.37 -16.56
C THR A 77 -12.53 -1.11 -17.02
N HIS A 78 -12.06 0.08 -16.60
CA HIS A 78 -12.68 1.33 -16.98
C HIS A 78 -12.37 1.68 -18.44
N PRO A 79 -13.38 2.01 -19.30
CA PRO A 79 -13.16 2.29 -20.71
C PRO A 79 -12.24 3.50 -20.94
N ASP A 80 -12.32 4.50 -20.08
CA ASP A 80 -11.57 5.75 -20.19
C ASP A 80 -10.31 5.79 -19.30
N VAL A 81 -9.74 4.62 -18.93
CA VAL A 81 -8.59 4.56 -18.01
C VAL A 81 -7.39 5.38 -18.48
N ILE A 82 -7.19 5.48 -19.80
CA ILE A 82 -6.11 6.29 -20.39
C ILE A 82 -6.33 7.77 -20.11
N ASP A 83 -7.56 8.26 -20.26
CA ASP A 83 -7.90 9.66 -20.04
C ASP A 83 -7.91 10.01 -18.54
N ILE A 84 -8.26 9.06 -17.67
CA ILE A 84 -8.09 9.20 -16.22
C ILE A 84 -6.62 9.41 -15.88
N VAL A 85 -5.72 8.61 -16.44
CA VAL A 85 -4.26 8.77 -16.22
C VAL A 85 -3.77 10.14 -16.72
N LYS A 86 -4.23 10.60 -17.90
CA LYS A 86 -3.91 11.94 -18.40
C LYS A 86 -4.42 13.03 -17.47
N SER A 87 -5.64 12.92 -16.96
CA SER A 87 -6.27 13.89 -16.05
C SER A 87 -5.48 14.04 -14.74
N VAL A 88 -5.01 12.92 -14.15
CA VAL A 88 -4.13 12.94 -12.98
C VAL A 88 -2.79 13.60 -13.32
N LYS A 89 -2.20 13.22 -14.47
CA LYS A 89 -0.91 13.75 -14.92
C LYS A 89 -0.96 15.24 -15.22
N ALA A 90 -2.04 15.73 -15.82
CA ALA A 90 -2.24 17.14 -16.14
C ALA A 90 -2.25 18.05 -14.91
N ARG A 91 -2.63 17.51 -13.74
CA ARG A 91 -2.58 18.21 -12.43
C ARG A 91 -1.22 18.14 -11.73
N GLY A 92 -0.18 17.64 -12.43
CA GLY A 92 1.18 17.54 -11.88
C GLY A 92 1.34 16.43 -10.83
N LEU A 93 0.38 15.50 -10.77
CA LEU A 93 0.38 14.37 -9.85
C LEU A 93 0.94 13.11 -10.53
N LYS A 94 1.44 12.16 -9.73
CA LYS A 94 1.92 10.86 -10.20
C LYS A 94 0.76 9.87 -10.30
N PRO A 95 0.30 9.45 -11.51
CA PRO A 95 -0.74 8.43 -11.62
C PRO A 95 -0.15 7.05 -11.36
N ILE A 96 -0.69 6.36 -10.34
CA ILE A 96 -0.29 5.01 -9.95
C ILE A 96 -1.53 4.12 -10.07
N ILE A 97 -1.47 3.08 -10.88
CA ILE A 97 -2.59 2.16 -11.08
C ILE A 97 -2.48 1.00 -10.11
N ASN A 98 -3.49 0.86 -9.24
CA ASN A 98 -3.66 -0.29 -8.34
C ASN A 98 -4.62 -1.27 -9.02
N THR A 99 -4.12 -2.44 -9.40
CA THR A 99 -4.85 -3.39 -10.25
C THR A 99 -4.51 -4.84 -9.89
N ASN A 100 -5.40 -5.76 -10.22
CA ASN A 100 -5.08 -7.17 -10.24
C ASN A 100 -4.26 -7.59 -11.48
N GLY A 101 -4.14 -6.71 -12.47
CA GLY A 101 -3.34 -6.89 -13.68
C GLY A 101 -4.01 -7.71 -14.80
N LEU A 102 -5.16 -8.36 -14.54
CA LEU A 102 -5.77 -9.31 -15.48
C LEU A 102 -6.13 -8.68 -16.85
N ALA A 103 -6.52 -7.40 -16.85
CA ALA A 103 -6.84 -6.65 -18.07
C ALA A 103 -5.62 -5.95 -18.71
N LEU A 104 -4.42 -6.07 -18.13
CA LEU A 104 -3.22 -5.40 -18.64
C LEU A 104 -2.63 -6.16 -19.83
N THR A 105 -2.71 -5.58 -21.01
CA THR A 105 -2.00 -6.05 -22.22
C THR A 105 -0.76 -5.18 -22.49
N ARG A 106 0.14 -5.64 -23.36
CA ARG A 106 1.31 -4.85 -23.79
C ARG A 106 0.89 -3.58 -24.54
N GLU A 107 -0.20 -3.66 -25.32
CA GLU A 107 -0.79 -2.54 -26.06
C GLU A 107 -1.32 -1.48 -25.09
N LEU A 108 -2.13 -1.91 -24.10
CA LEU A 108 -2.68 -1.00 -23.08
C LEU A 108 -1.55 -0.37 -22.26
N LEU A 109 -0.54 -1.14 -21.87
CA LEU A 109 0.63 -0.60 -21.15
C LEU A 109 1.36 0.48 -21.96
N LYS A 110 1.51 0.29 -23.28
CA LYS A 110 2.12 1.28 -24.17
C LYS A 110 1.33 2.59 -24.19
N GLU A 111 0.00 2.52 -24.25
CA GLU A 111 -0.86 3.70 -24.25
C GLU A 111 -0.87 4.39 -22.87
N LEU A 112 -0.95 3.63 -21.78
CA LEU A 112 -0.84 4.16 -20.41
C LEU A 112 0.51 4.84 -20.16
N LYS A 113 1.60 4.28 -20.71
CA LYS A 113 2.93 4.93 -20.64
C LYS A 113 2.95 6.25 -21.40
N LYS A 114 2.35 6.33 -22.60
CA LYS A 114 2.21 7.60 -23.35
C LYS A 114 1.36 8.60 -22.58
N ALA A 115 0.29 8.14 -21.90
CA ALA A 115 -0.55 8.97 -21.04
C ALA A 115 0.17 9.51 -19.80
N GLY A 116 1.31 8.93 -19.43
CA GLY A 116 2.15 9.39 -18.34
C GLY A 116 1.98 8.61 -17.03
N VAL A 117 1.52 7.34 -17.09
CA VAL A 117 1.49 6.47 -15.90
C VAL A 117 2.86 6.44 -15.23
N TYR A 118 2.86 6.59 -13.91
CA TYR A 118 4.10 6.61 -13.13
C TYR A 118 4.47 5.23 -12.60
N GLY A 119 3.47 4.43 -12.24
CA GLY A 119 3.69 3.09 -11.69
C GLY A 119 2.44 2.26 -11.62
N PHE A 120 2.66 0.99 -11.30
CA PHE A 120 1.63 0.00 -11.02
C PHE A 120 1.88 -0.62 -9.67
N THR A 121 0.80 -0.86 -8.95
CA THR A 121 0.74 -1.72 -7.78
C THR A 121 -0.16 -2.90 -8.10
N PHE A 122 0.42 -4.06 -8.28
CA PHE A 122 -0.34 -5.28 -8.59
C PHE A 122 -0.75 -5.98 -7.30
N HIS A 123 -2.03 -6.26 -7.14
CA HIS A 123 -2.53 -7.10 -6.06
C HIS A 123 -2.57 -8.56 -6.50
N ILE A 124 -1.68 -9.37 -5.95
CA ILE A 124 -1.56 -10.80 -6.28
C ILE A 124 -1.36 -11.59 -4.99
N ASP A 125 -2.33 -12.43 -4.65
CA ASP A 125 -2.27 -13.40 -3.56
C ASP A 125 -3.04 -14.69 -3.90
N SER A 126 -2.94 -15.69 -3.05
CA SER A 126 -3.50 -17.02 -3.27
C SER A 126 -5.01 -17.12 -3.06
N LYS A 127 -5.63 -16.15 -2.37
CA LYS A 127 -7.08 -16.11 -2.08
C LYS A 127 -7.87 -15.35 -3.17
N GLN A 128 -7.35 -15.35 -4.40
CA GLN A 128 -8.01 -14.75 -5.56
C GLN A 128 -8.51 -15.81 -6.52
N THR A 129 -9.73 -15.64 -7.08
CA THR A 129 -10.29 -16.53 -8.11
C THR A 129 -9.67 -16.27 -9.49
N ARG A 130 -8.34 -16.21 -9.56
CA ARG A 130 -7.59 -15.82 -10.75
C ARG A 130 -7.59 -16.92 -11.81
N PRO A 131 -8.07 -16.66 -13.06
CA PRO A 131 -8.00 -17.62 -14.16
C PRO A 131 -6.58 -18.14 -14.36
N HIS A 132 -6.45 -19.45 -14.60
CA HIS A 132 -5.18 -20.18 -14.80
C HIS A 132 -4.26 -20.27 -13.57
N TRP A 133 -4.58 -19.57 -12.46
CA TRP A 133 -3.77 -19.52 -11.24
C TRP A 133 -4.53 -19.99 -9.99
N LYS A 134 -5.75 -20.50 -10.15
CA LYS A 134 -6.57 -21.03 -9.05
C LYS A 134 -5.84 -22.17 -8.34
N GLY A 135 -5.80 -22.13 -7.00
CA GLY A 135 -5.17 -23.15 -6.16
C GLY A 135 -3.63 -23.07 -6.10
N LYS A 136 -3.03 -22.06 -6.72
CA LYS A 136 -1.60 -21.78 -6.60
C LYS A 136 -1.32 -21.08 -5.26
N ASN A 137 -0.24 -21.52 -4.58
CA ASN A 137 0.23 -20.87 -3.37
C ASN A 137 1.03 -19.59 -3.67
N GLU A 138 1.41 -18.85 -2.62
CA GLU A 138 2.12 -17.59 -2.75
C GLU A 138 3.45 -17.68 -3.51
N LEU A 139 4.16 -18.81 -3.38
CA LEU A 139 5.45 -18.99 -4.06
C LEU A 139 5.28 -19.31 -5.55
N GLU A 140 4.28 -20.09 -5.89
CA GLU A 140 3.95 -20.39 -7.29
C GLU A 140 3.49 -19.14 -8.04
N LEU A 141 2.76 -18.23 -7.36
CA LEU A 141 2.34 -16.93 -7.91
C LEU A 141 3.51 -15.98 -8.19
N ASN A 142 4.72 -16.28 -7.73
CA ASN A 142 5.91 -15.49 -8.07
C ASN A 142 6.24 -15.52 -9.57
N GLU A 143 5.82 -16.55 -10.29
CA GLU A 143 5.93 -16.58 -11.76
C GLU A 143 5.07 -15.48 -12.40
N LEU A 144 3.82 -15.33 -11.97
CA LEU A 144 2.92 -14.27 -12.43
C LEU A 144 3.46 -12.89 -12.07
N ARG A 145 3.93 -12.71 -10.82
CA ARG A 145 4.56 -11.45 -10.39
C ARG A 145 5.77 -11.11 -11.27
N TYR A 146 6.58 -12.11 -11.62
CA TYR A 146 7.73 -11.91 -12.51
C TYR A 146 7.33 -11.50 -13.93
N GLN A 147 6.24 -12.05 -14.47
CA GLN A 147 5.72 -11.68 -15.79
C GLN A 147 5.37 -10.18 -15.82
N TYR A 148 4.62 -9.65 -14.84
CA TYR A 148 4.30 -8.23 -14.75
C TYR A 148 5.53 -7.36 -14.50
N ALA A 149 6.41 -7.77 -13.58
CA ALA A 149 7.64 -7.02 -13.29
C ALA A 149 8.55 -6.91 -14.53
N SER A 150 8.63 -7.97 -15.34
CA SER A 150 9.40 -7.98 -16.57
C SER A 150 8.76 -7.11 -17.65
N MET A 151 7.43 -7.17 -17.81
CA MET A 151 6.68 -6.32 -18.74
C MET A 151 6.89 -4.83 -18.44
N LEU A 152 6.84 -4.41 -17.16
CA LEU A 152 7.11 -3.02 -16.79
C LEU A 152 8.59 -2.63 -16.98
N ALA A 153 9.51 -3.55 -16.68
CA ALA A 153 10.94 -3.30 -16.85
C ALA A 153 11.32 -3.13 -18.33
N GLU A 154 10.72 -3.92 -19.24
CA GLU A 154 10.86 -3.79 -20.70
C GLU A 154 10.25 -2.46 -21.19
N ALA A 155 9.08 -2.10 -20.70
CA ALA A 155 8.48 -0.80 -21.02
C ALA A 155 9.37 0.36 -20.54
N GLY A 156 10.05 0.19 -19.40
CA GLY A 156 11.04 1.10 -18.86
C GLY A 156 10.48 2.35 -18.18
N ASN A 157 11.11 2.76 -17.11
CA ASN A 157 10.80 3.96 -16.32
C ASN A 157 9.38 4.00 -15.71
N ILE A 158 8.80 2.84 -15.43
CA ILE A 158 7.53 2.65 -14.73
C ILE A 158 7.83 1.96 -13.40
N SER A 159 7.30 2.47 -12.29
CA SER A 159 7.46 1.88 -10.97
C SER A 159 6.63 0.60 -10.86
N CYS A 160 7.20 -0.44 -10.26
CA CYS A 160 6.56 -1.73 -10.04
C CYS A 160 6.46 -2.01 -8.55
N ALA A 161 5.25 -2.18 -8.06
CA ALA A 161 4.94 -2.61 -6.71
C ALA A 161 4.01 -3.83 -6.74
N PHE A 162 4.09 -4.65 -5.69
CA PHE A 162 3.18 -5.76 -5.47
C PHE A 162 2.56 -5.66 -4.09
N ASN A 163 1.25 -5.85 -4.02
CA ASN A 163 0.50 -6.09 -2.80
C ASN A 163 0.19 -7.58 -2.69
N SER A 164 0.31 -8.13 -1.49
CA SER A 164 -0.15 -9.47 -1.14
C SER A 164 -0.88 -9.38 0.19
N THR A 165 -2.13 -9.87 0.24
CA THR A 165 -2.83 -10.00 1.51
C THR A 165 -2.21 -11.15 2.30
N VAL A 166 -2.02 -10.94 3.59
CA VAL A 166 -1.45 -11.91 4.53
C VAL A 166 -2.55 -12.43 5.43
N TYR A 167 -2.82 -13.71 5.29
CA TYR A 167 -3.74 -14.49 6.14
C TYR A 167 -2.93 -15.34 7.11
N GLU A 168 -3.57 -15.91 8.13
CA GLU A 168 -2.91 -16.78 9.10
C GLU A 168 -2.20 -17.97 8.44
N ASP A 169 -2.89 -18.62 7.49
CA ASP A 169 -2.37 -19.77 6.75
C ASP A 169 -1.28 -19.42 5.74
N THR A 170 -1.16 -18.15 5.32
CA THR A 170 -0.17 -17.71 4.32
C THR A 170 1.00 -16.89 4.90
N MET A 171 0.93 -16.47 6.17
CA MET A 171 1.96 -15.61 6.78
C MET A 171 3.37 -16.23 6.77
N HIS A 172 3.46 -17.56 6.78
CA HIS A 172 4.73 -18.28 6.73
C HIS A 172 5.47 -18.11 5.37
N TYR A 173 4.78 -17.69 4.30
CA TYR A 173 5.40 -17.40 3.00
C TYR A 173 6.08 -16.01 2.94
N VAL A 174 5.79 -15.11 3.86
CA VAL A 174 6.28 -13.72 3.83
C VAL A 174 7.80 -13.61 3.68
N PRO A 175 8.64 -14.37 4.42
CA PRO A 175 10.10 -14.30 4.25
C PRO A 175 10.57 -14.69 2.85
N GLU A 176 9.89 -15.64 2.21
CA GLU A 176 10.22 -16.08 0.86
C GLU A 176 9.80 -15.03 -0.19
N LEU A 177 8.64 -14.38 0.01
CA LEU A 177 8.22 -13.26 -0.85
C LEU A 177 9.17 -12.07 -0.73
N VAL A 178 9.65 -11.76 0.48
CA VAL A 178 10.70 -10.75 0.71
C VAL A 178 11.99 -11.13 -0.02
N LYS A 179 12.36 -12.42 -0.03
CA LYS A 179 13.52 -12.93 -0.78
C LYS A 179 13.30 -12.81 -2.29
N TRP A 180 12.13 -13.21 -2.78
CA TRP A 180 11.78 -13.08 -4.19
C TRP A 180 11.86 -11.61 -4.65
N ALA A 181 11.34 -10.67 -3.86
CA ALA A 181 11.43 -9.25 -4.16
C ALA A 181 12.89 -8.77 -4.20
N GLN A 182 13.78 -9.26 -3.30
CA GLN A 182 15.21 -8.99 -3.36
C GLN A 182 15.84 -9.51 -4.65
N GLN A 183 15.57 -10.76 -5.03
CA GLN A 183 16.12 -11.37 -6.25
C GLN A 183 15.71 -10.61 -7.51
N ASN A 184 14.63 -9.84 -7.45
CA ASN A 184 14.09 -9.01 -8.51
C ASN A 184 14.20 -7.49 -8.21
N ILE A 185 15.14 -7.07 -7.36
CA ILE A 185 15.29 -5.70 -6.86
C ILE A 185 15.54 -4.66 -7.98
N ASP A 186 16.00 -5.09 -9.14
CA ASP A 186 16.20 -4.26 -10.33
C ASP A 186 14.89 -3.96 -11.07
N LYS A 187 13.82 -4.72 -10.82
CA LYS A 187 12.50 -4.61 -11.44
C LYS A 187 11.40 -4.21 -10.45
N VAL A 188 11.45 -4.72 -9.23
CA VAL A 188 10.46 -4.53 -8.18
C VAL A 188 10.94 -3.48 -7.20
N GLN A 189 10.25 -2.34 -7.10
CA GLN A 189 10.61 -1.24 -6.22
C GLN A 189 9.96 -1.33 -4.84
N VAL A 190 8.76 -1.91 -4.76
CA VAL A 190 8.01 -2.01 -3.51
C VAL A 190 7.35 -3.38 -3.39
N MET A 191 7.42 -3.98 -2.20
CA MET A 191 6.63 -5.13 -1.81
C MET A 191 5.79 -4.77 -0.59
N VAL A 192 4.49 -4.96 -0.66
CA VAL A 192 3.53 -4.59 0.38
C VAL A 192 2.81 -5.83 0.87
N PHE A 193 2.76 -5.98 2.17
CA PHE A 193 1.98 -7.00 2.88
C PHE A 193 0.80 -6.32 3.57
N ILE A 194 -0.43 -6.63 3.13
CA ILE A 194 -1.66 -6.10 3.71
C ILE A 194 -2.21 -7.17 4.64
N LEU A 195 -2.34 -6.86 5.93
CA LEU A 195 -2.83 -7.83 6.90
C LEU A 195 -4.33 -7.99 6.78
N TYR A 196 -4.80 -9.24 6.69
CA TYR A 196 -6.21 -9.53 6.59
C TYR A 196 -6.97 -8.98 7.79
N ARG A 197 -8.13 -8.40 7.53
CA ARG A 197 -9.07 -7.88 8.53
C ARG A 197 -10.51 -8.19 8.13
N ALA A 198 -11.26 -8.65 9.10
CA ALA A 198 -12.71 -8.75 9.03
C ALA A 198 -13.30 -8.33 10.37
N VAL A 199 -14.60 -8.05 10.38
CA VAL A 199 -15.33 -7.70 11.59
C VAL A 199 -15.71 -8.96 12.36
N ASN A 200 -15.43 -8.98 13.65
CA ASN A 200 -15.95 -10.02 14.52
C ASN A 200 -17.32 -9.60 15.11
N ASN A 201 -18.40 -10.04 14.49
CA ASN A 201 -19.78 -9.74 14.90
C ASN A 201 -20.16 -10.34 16.26
N GLU A 202 -19.41 -11.26 16.79
CA GLU A 202 -19.67 -11.81 18.12
C GLU A 202 -19.29 -10.83 19.24
N LYS A 203 -18.34 -9.94 18.99
CA LYS A 203 -17.79 -9.01 20.01
C LYS A 203 -18.41 -7.62 19.98
N VAL A 204 -18.92 -7.17 18.83
CA VAL A 204 -19.38 -5.79 18.65
C VAL A 204 -20.74 -5.70 17.99
N ASP A 205 -21.46 -4.65 18.33
CA ASP A 205 -22.69 -4.19 17.67
C ASP A 205 -22.43 -2.89 16.91
N PHE A 206 -23.15 -2.66 15.82
CA PHE A 206 -22.98 -1.49 14.97
C PHE A 206 -24.22 -0.58 15.03
N TYR A 207 -23.98 0.73 15.00
CA TYR A 207 -25.00 1.74 15.15
C TYR A 207 -24.83 2.88 14.16
N LEU A 208 -25.99 3.33 13.63
CA LEU A 208 -26.14 4.59 12.89
C LEU A 208 -26.91 5.56 13.78
N GLY A 209 -26.20 6.48 14.45
CA GLY A 209 -26.76 7.25 15.53
C GLY A 209 -27.26 6.33 16.67
N PRO A 210 -28.52 6.42 17.10
CA PRO A 210 -29.09 5.56 18.13
C PRO A 210 -29.60 4.21 17.60
N LYS A 211 -29.66 4.03 16.26
CA LYS A 211 -30.26 2.84 15.64
C LYS A 211 -29.19 1.77 15.45
N LYS A 212 -29.41 0.60 16.05
CA LYS A 212 -28.63 -0.61 15.76
C LYS A 212 -28.86 -1.05 14.31
N ILE A 213 -27.80 -1.38 13.61
CA ILE A 213 -27.82 -1.81 12.21
C ILE A 213 -27.19 -3.19 12.05
N ASP A 214 -27.65 -3.91 11.03
CA ASP A 214 -27.07 -5.17 10.61
C ASP A 214 -25.96 -4.90 9.60
N MET A 215 -24.80 -5.52 9.80
CA MET A 215 -23.62 -5.39 8.96
C MET A 215 -23.55 -6.43 7.84
N ASN A 216 -24.49 -7.38 7.78
CA ASN A 216 -24.47 -8.52 6.83
C ASN A 216 -24.39 -8.13 5.35
N GLU A 217 -24.59 -6.87 5.02
CA GLU A 217 -24.52 -6.36 3.65
C GLU A 217 -23.24 -5.57 3.34
N LEU A 218 -22.32 -5.42 4.31
CA LEU A 218 -21.02 -4.76 4.08
C LEU A 218 -19.93 -5.81 3.84
N VAL A 219 -19.09 -5.55 2.84
CA VAL A 219 -18.08 -6.50 2.36
C VAL A 219 -17.02 -6.93 3.38
N TYR A 220 -16.74 -6.12 4.38
CA TYR A 220 -15.80 -6.47 5.46
C TYR A 220 -16.44 -7.25 6.62
N ASN A 221 -17.69 -7.64 6.44
CA ASN A 221 -18.47 -8.46 7.37
C ASN A 221 -18.52 -9.93 6.88
N GLU A 222 -17.42 -10.45 6.38
CA GLU A 222 -17.34 -11.87 6.04
C GLU A 222 -17.24 -12.69 7.33
N GLU A 223 -18.10 -13.71 7.46
CA GLU A 223 -17.93 -14.78 8.44
C GLU A 223 -16.69 -15.59 8.03
N SER A 224 -15.55 -15.24 8.59
CA SER A 224 -14.29 -15.91 8.35
C SER A 224 -13.86 -16.62 9.62
N GLU A 225 -13.53 -17.91 9.50
CA GLU A 225 -12.83 -18.66 10.56
C GLU A 225 -11.36 -18.20 10.70
N GLU A 226 -10.86 -17.37 9.77
CA GLU A 226 -9.50 -16.92 9.77
C GLU A 226 -9.24 -15.85 10.85
N ARG A 227 -8.03 -15.88 11.37
CA ARG A 227 -7.56 -14.91 12.35
C ARG A 227 -7.51 -13.50 11.76
N THR A 228 -8.18 -12.53 12.40
CA THR A 228 -8.32 -11.15 11.91
C THR A 228 -7.49 -10.13 12.70
N ASP A 229 -6.67 -10.56 13.66
CA ASP A 229 -5.93 -9.68 14.57
C ASP A 229 -4.39 -9.74 14.38
N ILE A 230 -3.90 -10.27 13.25
CA ILE A 230 -2.48 -10.32 12.91
C ILE A 230 -1.88 -8.90 13.03
N GLN A 231 -0.77 -8.74 13.75
CA GLN A 231 -0.13 -7.46 13.98
C GLN A 231 1.10 -7.26 13.09
N ALA A 232 1.44 -6.01 12.79
CA ALA A 232 2.58 -5.68 11.94
C ALA A 232 3.93 -6.12 12.54
N ASP A 233 4.07 -6.12 13.86
CA ASP A 233 5.27 -6.59 14.57
C ASP A 233 5.46 -8.09 14.46
N GLU A 234 4.38 -8.90 14.44
CA GLU A 234 4.47 -10.35 14.17
C GLU A 234 5.09 -10.61 12.79
N ILE A 235 4.67 -9.87 11.78
CA ILE A 235 5.20 -10.02 10.42
C ILE A 235 6.68 -9.61 10.35
N VAL A 236 7.09 -8.58 11.09
CA VAL A 236 8.50 -8.21 11.19
C VAL A 236 9.31 -9.35 11.83
N GLU A 237 8.81 -9.99 12.86
CA GLU A 237 9.50 -11.14 13.48
C GLU A 237 9.62 -12.32 12.52
N ILE A 238 8.56 -12.62 11.76
CA ILE A 238 8.60 -13.66 10.74
C ILE A 238 9.63 -13.33 9.65
N ILE A 239 9.70 -12.09 9.18
CA ILE A 239 10.72 -11.67 8.21
C ILE A 239 12.13 -11.83 8.80
N ARG A 240 12.32 -11.53 10.09
CA ARG A 240 13.60 -11.63 10.79
C ARG A 240 14.14 -13.07 10.91
N THR A 241 13.29 -14.08 10.79
CA THR A 241 13.77 -15.48 10.72
C THR A 241 14.75 -15.69 9.55
N LYS A 242 14.58 -14.96 8.46
CA LYS A 242 15.43 -15.01 7.27
C LYS A 242 16.34 -13.79 7.10
N TYR A 243 15.90 -12.65 7.57
CA TYR A 243 16.60 -11.37 7.54
C TYR A 243 16.76 -10.81 8.96
N PRO A 244 17.71 -11.33 9.78
CA PRO A 244 17.82 -10.96 11.19
C PRO A 244 18.00 -9.45 11.44
N ASP A 245 18.60 -8.75 10.49
CA ASP A 245 18.82 -7.30 10.54
C ASP A 245 17.63 -6.48 9.96
N PHE A 246 16.49 -7.12 9.61
CA PHE A 246 15.34 -6.40 9.06
C PHE A 246 14.81 -5.39 10.08
N ASP A 247 14.83 -4.11 9.67
CA ASP A 247 14.49 -3.01 10.56
C ASP A 247 13.65 -1.94 9.82
N PRO A 248 12.43 -1.67 10.27
CA PRO A 248 11.61 -0.58 9.76
C PRO A 248 12.26 0.79 10.00
N CYS A 249 11.91 1.79 9.19
CA CYS A 249 12.42 3.15 9.34
C CYS A 249 11.33 4.17 9.66
N ALA A 250 10.08 3.91 9.26
CA ALA A 250 8.97 4.85 9.46
C ALA A 250 7.63 4.12 9.63
N TYR A 251 6.64 4.84 10.16
CA TYR A 251 5.30 4.30 10.41
C TYR A 251 4.20 5.38 10.35
N LEU A 252 2.97 4.92 10.17
CA LEU A 252 1.75 5.64 10.55
C LEU A 252 1.11 4.90 11.71
N ASN A 253 0.63 5.64 12.69
CA ASN A 253 -0.07 5.11 13.84
C ASN A 253 -1.58 4.95 13.60
N GLY A 254 -2.24 4.35 14.57
CA GLY A 254 -3.70 4.32 14.64
C GLY A 254 -4.28 5.58 15.27
N SER A 255 -5.51 5.93 14.89
CA SER A 255 -6.25 7.07 15.44
C SER A 255 -6.59 6.91 16.93
N GLU A 256 -6.80 5.66 17.37
CA GLU A 256 -7.18 5.33 18.76
C GLU A 256 -5.99 4.79 19.56
N LYS A 257 -4.99 4.18 18.90
CA LYS A 257 -3.78 3.63 19.52
C LYS A 257 -2.53 4.25 18.88
N PRO A 258 -1.98 5.33 19.47
CA PRO A 258 -0.79 6.02 18.90
C PRO A 258 0.48 5.17 18.84
N ASP A 259 0.55 4.09 19.59
CA ASP A 259 1.66 3.13 19.63
C ASP A 259 1.48 1.94 18.65
N SER A 260 0.38 1.90 17.89
CA SER A 260 0.13 0.86 16.88
C SER A 260 0.75 1.21 15.53
N PHE A 261 1.03 0.18 14.72
CA PHE A 261 1.60 0.32 13.40
C PHE A 261 0.55 0.05 12.32
N LYS A 262 -0.09 1.11 11.81
CA LYS A 262 -1.04 0.97 10.70
C LYS A 262 -0.33 0.83 9.35
N TRP A 263 0.74 1.58 9.17
CA TRP A 263 1.69 1.44 8.07
C TRP A 263 3.07 1.35 8.66
N LEU A 264 3.83 0.35 8.27
CA LEU A 264 5.20 0.15 8.72
C LEU A 264 6.09 0.04 7.48
N LEU A 265 7.03 0.95 7.34
CA LEU A 265 7.85 1.11 6.15
C LEU A 265 9.29 0.73 6.44
N THR A 266 9.86 -0.09 5.56
CA THR A 266 11.28 -0.47 5.58
C THR A 266 11.91 -0.09 4.27
N GLY A 267 13.01 0.66 4.31
CA GLY A 267 13.86 0.92 3.15
C GLY A 267 15.12 0.07 3.22
N ARG A 268 15.42 -0.71 2.19
CA ARG A 268 16.62 -1.56 2.14
C ARG A 268 17.48 -1.29 0.92
N LEU A 269 18.79 -1.48 1.06
CA LEU A 269 19.76 -1.33 -0.01
C LEU A 269 20.45 -2.66 -0.30
N GLY A 270 20.43 -3.06 -1.56
CA GLY A 270 20.97 -4.36 -1.94
C GLY A 270 21.20 -4.56 -3.41
N THR A 271 21.61 -5.78 -3.70
CA THR A 271 21.68 -6.39 -5.03
C THR A 271 20.71 -7.57 -5.08
N LYS A 272 20.59 -8.25 -6.21
CA LYS A 272 19.81 -9.49 -6.32
C LYS A 272 20.24 -10.57 -5.32
N ASP A 273 21.52 -10.58 -4.98
CA ASP A 273 22.11 -11.65 -4.16
C ASP A 273 22.17 -11.30 -2.68
N LYS A 274 22.27 -10.00 -2.33
CA LYS A 274 22.56 -9.57 -0.97
C LYS A 274 21.93 -8.24 -0.61
N ILE A 275 21.33 -8.15 0.57
CA ILE A 275 20.98 -6.90 1.25
C ILE A 275 22.18 -6.48 2.11
N TYR A 276 22.65 -5.25 1.90
CA TYR A 276 23.79 -4.67 2.64
C TYR A 276 23.35 -3.95 3.90
N GLY A 277 22.08 -3.54 3.97
CA GLY A 277 21.49 -2.94 5.16
C GLY A 277 20.19 -2.19 4.87
N TYR A 278 19.76 -1.46 5.87
CA TYR A 278 18.46 -0.80 5.94
C TYR A 278 18.64 0.69 6.21
N MET A 279 17.75 1.48 5.69
CA MET A 279 17.63 2.90 5.99
C MET A 279 17.02 3.07 7.38
N GLY A 280 17.56 3.98 8.18
CA GLY A 280 17.01 4.29 9.49
C GLY A 280 16.04 5.48 9.46
N LYS A 281 15.50 5.83 10.63
CA LYS A 281 14.49 6.88 10.79
C LYS A 281 14.94 8.26 10.31
N LYS A 282 16.23 8.62 10.51
CA LYS A 282 16.74 9.93 10.16
C LYS A 282 16.80 10.16 8.65
N SER A 283 17.14 9.14 7.89
CA SER A 283 17.12 9.25 6.43
C SER A 283 15.72 9.41 5.88
N MET A 284 14.73 8.70 6.43
CA MET A 284 13.33 8.87 6.04
C MET A 284 12.84 10.29 6.38
N GLU A 285 13.15 10.79 7.58
CA GLU A 285 12.82 12.15 8.01
C GLU A 285 13.40 13.19 7.04
N ILE A 286 14.70 13.08 6.73
CA ILE A 286 15.39 14.00 5.79
C ILE A 286 14.74 13.95 4.40
N ILE A 287 14.50 12.76 3.85
CA ILE A 287 13.93 12.60 2.50
C ILE A 287 12.53 13.20 2.44
N GLN A 288 11.65 12.89 3.39
CA GLN A 288 10.29 13.41 3.40
C GLN A 288 10.26 14.92 3.61
N THR A 289 11.04 15.42 4.56
CA THR A 289 11.12 16.86 4.86
C THR A 289 11.71 17.65 3.69
N MET A 290 12.81 17.19 3.10
CA MET A 290 13.42 17.86 1.94
C MET A 290 12.49 17.86 0.73
N HIS A 291 11.79 16.75 0.49
CA HIS A 291 10.82 16.70 -0.61
C HIS A 291 9.68 17.70 -0.37
N HIS A 292 9.18 17.77 0.87
CA HIS A 292 8.12 18.70 1.23
C HIS A 292 8.57 20.17 1.10
N VAL A 293 9.77 20.49 1.58
CA VAL A 293 10.34 21.87 1.46
C VAL A 293 10.52 22.27 0.00
N LEU A 294 10.94 21.34 -0.88
CA LEU A 294 11.24 21.66 -2.29
C LEU A 294 9.99 21.65 -3.18
N TYR A 295 9.01 20.81 -2.88
CA TYR A 295 7.84 20.55 -3.76
C TYR A 295 6.49 20.80 -3.10
N ASP A 296 6.47 21.23 -1.83
CA ASP A 296 5.27 21.49 -1.02
C ASP A 296 4.33 20.24 -0.90
N LYS A 297 4.92 19.04 -0.90
CA LYS A 297 4.22 17.77 -0.75
C LYS A 297 5.17 16.65 -0.34
N TYR A 298 4.66 15.66 0.40
CA TYR A 298 5.42 14.48 0.81
C TYR A 298 5.64 13.51 -0.35
N LEU A 299 6.80 12.83 -0.35
CA LEU A 299 7.16 11.90 -1.40
C LEU A 299 6.30 10.62 -1.33
N ALA A 300 5.58 10.32 -2.42
CA ALA A 300 4.83 9.07 -2.57
C ALA A 300 5.73 7.92 -3.03
N TYR A 301 6.10 7.94 -4.30
CA TYR A 301 6.88 6.89 -4.95
C TYR A 301 8.18 7.47 -5.52
N SER A 302 9.28 6.76 -5.27
CA SER A 302 10.55 7.08 -5.92
C SER A 302 10.55 6.58 -7.36
N ALA A 303 11.05 7.40 -8.29
CA ALA A 303 11.19 6.99 -9.67
C ALA A 303 12.10 5.77 -9.82
N PRO A 304 11.83 4.83 -10.75
CA PRO A 304 12.68 3.66 -10.96
C PRO A 304 14.15 3.99 -11.24
N LYS A 305 14.40 5.14 -11.88
CA LYS A 305 15.77 5.64 -12.09
C LYS A 305 16.47 5.99 -10.78
N MET A 306 15.73 6.49 -9.78
CA MET A 306 16.29 6.83 -8.45
C MET A 306 16.55 5.57 -7.63
N THR A 307 15.63 4.61 -7.64
CA THR A 307 15.81 3.34 -6.89
C THR A 307 17.00 2.54 -7.41
N ARG A 308 17.33 2.65 -8.70
CA ARG A 308 18.56 2.06 -9.29
C ARG A 308 19.86 2.79 -8.90
N LYS A 309 19.77 3.97 -8.27
CA LYS A 309 20.90 4.77 -7.78
C LYS A 309 21.05 4.67 -6.27
N GLY A 310 20.85 3.49 -5.69
CA GLY A 310 20.94 3.27 -4.23
C GLY A 310 22.25 3.77 -3.60
N LYS A 311 23.35 3.87 -4.38
CA LYS A 311 24.60 4.48 -3.90
C LYS A 311 24.44 5.96 -3.51
N SER A 312 23.55 6.71 -4.17
CA SER A 312 23.32 8.11 -3.79
C SER A 312 22.66 8.22 -2.40
N MET A 313 21.91 7.21 -1.97
CA MET A 313 21.35 7.15 -0.61
C MET A 313 22.44 7.05 0.46
N LEU A 314 23.60 6.46 0.12
CA LEU A 314 24.73 6.34 1.05
C LEU A 314 25.34 7.71 1.40
N LEU A 315 25.06 8.78 0.64
CA LEU A 315 25.43 10.15 1.00
C LEU A 315 24.76 10.61 2.32
N LEU A 316 23.65 10.00 2.70
CA LEU A 316 22.99 10.26 3.98
C LEU A 316 23.58 9.46 5.15
N SER A 317 24.59 8.62 4.91
CA SER A 317 25.20 7.77 5.95
C SER A 317 25.79 8.56 7.14
N PRO A 318 26.32 9.80 7.02
CA PRO A 318 26.76 10.56 8.19
C PRO A 318 25.63 10.85 9.20
N PHE A 319 24.39 10.97 8.70
CA PHE A 319 23.23 11.37 9.50
C PHE A 319 22.40 10.20 10.01
N ASP A 320 22.61 9.00 9.48
CA ASP A 320 21.75 7.84 9.72
C ASP A 320 22.54 6.58 10.08
N LYS A 321 22.22 5.99 11.25
CA LYS A 321 22.92 4.79 11.76
C LYS A 321 22.76 3.59 10.83
N GLY A 322 21.55 3.37 10.28
CA GLY A 322 21.26 2.27 9.37
C GLY A 322 22.05 2.38 8.07
N LEU A 323 22.05 3.58 7.46
CA LEU A 323 22.84 3.83 6.25
C LEU A 323 24.35 3.80 6.52
N ARG A 324 24.81 4.19 7.71
CA ARG A 324 26.22 4.06 8.12
C ARG A 324 26.66 2.60 8.15
N LYS A 325 25.82 1.71 8.77
CA LYS A 325 26.04 0.26 8.76
C LYS A 325 26.02 -0.28 7.33
N THR A 326 25.05 0.17 6.52
CA THR A 326 24.93 -0.22 5.10
C THR A 326 26.16 0.19 4.29
N PHE A 327 26.64 1.41 4.48
CA PHE A 327 27.88 1.91 3.85
C PHE A 327 29.08 1.02 4.20
N ALA A 328 29.31 0.78 5.49
CA ALA A 328 30.40 -0.07 5.96
C ALA A 328 30.31 -1.51 5.36
N ASN A 329 29.12 -2.12 5.38
CA ASN A 329 28.89 -3.44 4.83
C ASN A 329 29.10 -3.49 3.31
N PHE A 330 28.70 -2.45 2.57
CA PHE A 330 28.86 -2.38 1.13
C PHE A 330 30.33 -2.23 0.74
N PHE A 331 31.06 -1.33 1.38
CA PHE A 331 32.47 -1.05 1.09
C PHE A 331 33.46 -1.98 1.80
N LYS A 332 33.02 -2.92 2.63
CA LYS A 332 33.87 -3.97 3.19
C LYS A 332 34.61 -4.75 2.08
N ASN A 333 34.00 -4.89 0.91
CA ASN A 333 34.66 -5.34 -0.30
C ASN A 333 34.76 -4.17 -1.28
N PRO A 334 35.98 -3.63 -1.57
CA PRO A 334 36.17 -2.50 -2.48
C PRO A 334 35.61 -2.73 -3.88
N LEU A 335 35.61 -3.97 -4.38
CA LEU A 335 35.06 -4.32 -5.69
C LEU A 335 33.54 -4.04 -5.80
N ASN A 336 32.85 -3.90 -4.71
CA ASN A 336 31.42 -3.53 -4.72
C ASN A 336 31.18 -2.12 -5.29
N ILE A 337 32.23 -1.28 -5.39
CA ILE A 337 32.12 0.03 -6.05
C ILE A 337 31.62 -0.09 -7.50
N PHE A 338 31.90 -1.21 -8.18
CA PHE A 338 31.45 -1.47 -9.54
C PHE A 338 30.04 -2.08 -9.61
N LYS A 339 29.50 -2.59 -8.52
CA LYS A 339 28.14 -3.15 -8.48
C LYS A 339 27.08 -2.04 -8.44
N LYS A 340 25.95 -2.30 -9.09
CA LYS A 340 24.75 -1.46 -8.91
C LYS A 340 24.14 -1.77 -7.56
N LEU A 341 23.96 -0.74 -6.74
CA LEU A 341 23.23 -0.81 -5.50
C LEU A 341 21.82 -0.28 -5.74
N HIS A 342 20.81 -1.06 -5.39
CA HIS A 342 19.41 -0.71 -5.55
C HIS A 342 18.79 -0.36 -4.20
N TYR A 343 17.81 0.54 -4.22
CA TYR A 343 16.90 0.78 -3.11
C TYR A 343 15.58 0.05 -3.38
N GLN A 344 15.03 -0.56 -2.35
CA GLN A 344 13.72 -1.24 -2.40
C GLN A 344 12.99 -1.02 -1.09
N SER A 345 11.67 -0.80 -1.16
CA SER A 345 10.80 -0.71 0.01
C SER A 345 10.09 -2.03 0.28
N VAL A 346 9.97 -2.36 1.56
CA VAL A 346 9.05 -3.39 2.06
C VAL A 346 8.09 -2.69 3.01
N MET A 347 6.80 -2.87 2.82
CA MET A 347 5.77 -2.22 3.63
C MET A 347 4.85 -3.27 4.23
N ILE A 348 4.40 -3.02 5.44
CA ILE A 348 3.35 -3.79 6.10
C ILE A 348 2.21 -2.83 6.39
N ILE A 349 1.02 -3.13 5.91
CA ILE A 349 -0.19 -2.33 6.10
C ILE A 349 -1.17 -3.11 6.93
N GLN A 350 -1.55 -2.54 8.06
CA GLN A 350 -2.58 -3.06 8.94
C GLN A 350 -3.84 -2.19 8.75
N PRO A 351 -4.88 -2.69 8.08
CA PRO A 351 -6.13 -1.96 7.88
C PRO A 351 -6.82 -1.60 9.19
N VAL A 352 -8.09 -1.19 9.14
CA VAL A 352 -8.87 -0.86 10.33
C VAL A 352 -8.89 -2.02 11.35
N ASP A 353 -8.60 -1.73 12.62
CA ASP A 353 -8.81 -2.68 13.71
C ASP A 353 -10.10 -2.33 14.46
N PHE A 354 -10.86 -3.35 14.82
CA PHE A 354 -11.98 -3.24 15.75
C PHE A 354 -11.45 -3.60 17.15
N LEU A 355 -11.37 -2.59 18.02
CA LEU A 355 -10.86 -2.77 19.37
C LEU A 355 -11.88 -3.47 20.25
N GLU A 356 -11.43 -4.06 21.35
CA GLU A 356 -12.31 -4.75 22.32
C GLU A 356 -13.39 -3.84 22.91
N ASP A 357 -13.10 -2.53 23.04
CA ASP A 357 -14.05 -1.52 23.49
C ASP A 357 -14.99 -1.02 22.37
N GLY A 358 -14.94 -1.65 21.18
CA GLY A 358 -15.78 -1.34 20.03
C GLY A 358 -15.28 -0.16 19.18
N ARG A 359 -14.24 0.58 19.59
CA ARG A 359 -13.70 1.66 18.77
C ARG A 359 -12.98 1.12 17.53
N GLN A 360 -13.02 1.89 16.47
CA GLN A 360 -12.34 1.57 15.21
C GLN A 360 -11.04 2.34 15.14
N ASN A 361 -9.93 1.62 15.20
CA ASN A 361 -8.59 2.19 15.11
C ASN A 361 -8.18 2.34 13.65
N MET A 362 -8.45 3.51 13.08
CA MET A 362 -8.14 3.87 11.69
C MET A 362 -6.67 4.27 11.55
N CYS A 363 -6.20 4.47 10.31
CA CYS A 363 -4.87 5.04 10.07
C CYS A 363 -4.93 6.55 10.32
N ASP A 364 -4.14 7.06 11.27
CA ASP A 364 -3.95 8.50 11.46
C ASP A 364 -3.03 9.03 10.34
N GLY A 365 -3.55 9.99 9.56
CA GLY A 365 -2.88 10.46 8.35
C GLY A 365 -2.95 9.47 7.17
N CYS A 366 -4.08 8.75 7.02
CA CYS A 366 -4.28 7.76 5.98
C CYS A 366 -3.96 8.32 4.58
N PRO A 367 -3.14 7.63 3.76
CA PRO A 367 -2.95 7.98 2.35
C PRO A 367 -4.16 7.60 1.48
N ASP A 368 -4.89 6.53 1.84
CA ASP A 368 -5.99 5.98 1.06
C ASP A 368 -7.31 6.74 1.38
N ILE A 369 -7.27 8.05 1.17
CA ILE A 369 -8.42 8.95 1.27
C ILE A 369 -8.98 9.16 -0.13
N THR A 370 -10.29 8.95 -0.28
CA THR A 370 -11.05 9.14 -1.51
C THR A 370 -12.07 10.27 -1.38
N VAL A 371 -12.85 10.53 -2.43
CA VAL A 371 -13.89 11.57 -2.46
C VAL A 371 -15.28 10.94 -2.49
N TRP A 372 -16.15 11.44 -1.65
CA TRP A 372 -17.59 11.15 -1.69
C TRP A 372 -18.39 12.43 -1.45
N ASN A 373 -19.28 12.76 -2.38
CA ASN A 373 -20.10 13.98 -2.32
C ASN A 373 -19.29 15.26 -1.99
N GLY A 374 -18.13 15.43 -2.65
CA GLY A 374 -17.26 16.59 -2.45
C GLY A 374 -16.48 16.60 -1.13
N LYS A 375 -16.51 15.52 -0.35
CA LYS A 375 -15.80 15.39 0.93
C LYS A 375 -14.73 14.33 0.86
N LEU A 376 -13.66 14.53 1.64
CA LEU A 376 -12.60 13.53 1.83
C LEU A 376 -13.06 12.47 2.84
N VAL A 377 -13.03 11.20 2.41
CA VAL A 377 -13.45 10.05 3.24
C VAL A 377 -12.43 8.92 3.15
N TRP A 378 -12.38 8.05 4.16
CA TRP A 378 -11.56 6.82 4.09
C TRP A 378 -12.09 5.87 3.03
N SER A 379 -11.24 5.42 2.10
CA SER A 379 -11.64 4.46 1.07
C SER A 379 -12.12 3.15 1.68
N CYS A 380 -11.48 2.64 2.71
CA CYS A 380 -11.87 1.41 3.40
C CYS A 380 -13.24 1.50 4.11
N ARG A 381 -13.84 2.69 4.22
CA ARG A 381 -15.19 2.93 4.78
C ARG A 381 -16.19 3.48 3.75
N MET A 382 -15.85 3.44 2.47
CA MET A 382 -16.71 3.99 1.43
C MET A 382 -18.05 3.25 1.33
N GLU A 383 -18.10 1.93 1.57
CA GLU A 383 -19.33 1.16 1.58
C GLU A 383 -20.33 1.68 2.62
N GLU A 384 -19.85 2.15 3.76
CA GLU A 384 -20.71 2.80 4.78
C GLU A 384 -21.28 4.13 4.27
N GLN A 385 -20.45 4.93 3.57
CA GLN A 385 -20.90 6.19 2.97
C GLN A 385 -21.94 5.94 1.88
N LEU A 386 -21.71 4.97 1.02
CA LEU A 386 -22.64 4.61 -0.06
C LEU A 386 -23.98 4.12 0.46
N LYS A 387 -23.97 3.29 1.51
CA LYS A 387 -25.18 2.67 2.04
C LYS A 387 -25.94 3.55 3.05
N TYR A 388 -25.21 4.22 3.94
CA TYR A 388 -25.81 4.93 5.08
C TYR A 388 -25.61 6.45 5.05
N GLY A 389 -24.79 6.97 4.13
CA GLY A 389 -24.43 8.39 4.05
C GLY A 389 -23.48 8.86 5.15
N HIS A 390 -23.09 8.00 6.07
CA HIS A 390 -22.24 8.29 7.22
C HIS A 390 -21.41 7.08 7.63
N ASN A 391 -20.31 7.34 8.36
CA ASN A 391 -19.60 6.28 9.05
C ASN A 391 -20.44 5.71 10.20
N ILE A 392 -20.51 4.39 10.28
CA ILE A 392 -21.15 3.69 11.40
C ILE A 392 -20.21 3.64 12.60
N ARG A 393 -20.77 3.49 13.79
CA ARG A 393 -20.01 3.30 15.04
C ARG A 393 -20.15 1.87 15.51
N SER A 394 -19.09 1.32 16.07
CA SER A 394 -19.12 0.03 16.73
C SER A 394 -19.03 0.21 18.25
N TYR A 395 -19.74 -0.64 18.98
CA TYR A 395 -19.72 -0.69 20.43
C TYR A 395 -19.62 -2.16 20.89
N PRO A 396 -19.06 -2.45 22.07
CA PRO A 396 -19.14 -3.78 22.64
C PRO A 396 -20.59 -4.28 22.70
N LYS A 397 -20.78 -5.59 22.49
CA LYS A 397 -22.13 -6.17 22.61
C LYS A 397 -22.79 -5.77 23.94
N ASN A 398 -24.05 -5.41 23.88
CA ASN A 398 -24.87 -4.98 25.05
C ASN A 398 -24.43 -3.66 25.70
N PHE A 399 -23.64 -2.82 25.03
CA PHE A 399 -23.22 -1.53 25.55
C PHE A 399 -24.39 -0.55 25.76
N MET A 400 -25.46 -0.68 24.95
CA MET A 400 -26.62 0.21 24.95
C MET A 400 -27.86 -0.40 25.65
N ASN A 401 -27.70 -1.52 26.36
CA ASN A 401 -28.77 -2.15 27.15
C ASN A 401 -28.81 -1.60 28.55
#